data_7670376c8ac38edc9b1e38d69069b92f
#
_entry.id   7670376c8ac38edc9b1e38d69069b92f
#
_cell.length_a   1.000
_cell.length_b   1.000
_cell.length_c   1.000
_cell.angle_alpha   90.00
_cell.angle_beta   90.00
_cell.angle_gamma   90.00
#
_symmetry.space_group_name_H-M   'P 1'
#
loop_
_entity.id
_entity.type
_entity.pdbx_description
1 polymer ?
#
loop_
_entity_poly.entity_id
_entity_poly.type
_entity_poly.pdbx_seq_one_letter_code
_entity_poly.pdbx_strand_id
1 'polypeptide(L)'
;MRIISGYFKGKKILTPKDIKTRPLKDMTKESMFNVIKHSNKFNIQIKNSTVLDLFSGVGSFGIECLSNEAKYVTFVENYQGVLPILEQNLEKLKLEGRFEVINQNIFSDLGLKRNNYDIIFLDPPYKQGNIDKLIDEIFHKKLLKNKGLIILHRNKKSKENYSKYLKVLDEKNYGISKIMFGTLN
;
A
#
# COMPACT_ATOMS: atom_id res chain seq x y z
N MET A 1 7.84 13.65 6.78
CA MET A 1 7.52 12.94 5.54
C MET A 1 6.77 13.86 4.60
N ARG A 2 6.89 13.70 3.30
CA ARG A 2 6.25 14.57 2.28
C ARG A 2 5.75 13.74 1.09
N ILE A 3 4.86 14.33 0.30
CA ILE A 3 4.46 13.79 -1.00
C ILE A 3 5.59 14.09 -1.98
N ILE A 4 6.05 13.06 -2.71
CA ILE A 4 7.26 13.15 -3.55
C ILE A 4 6.97 13.46 -5.00
N SER A 5 5.76 13.14 -5.49
CA SER A 5 5.39 13.32 -6.91
C SER A 5 3.92 13.68 -7.10
N GLY A 6 3.54 14.00 -8.32
CA GLY A 6 2.15 14.30 -8.69
C GLY A 6 1.67 15.70 -8.28
N TYR A 7 0.36 15.87 -8.29
CA TYR A 7 -0.30 17.17 -8.09
C TYR A 7 -0.01 17.82 -6.73
N PHE A 8 0.17 17.00 -5.68
CA PHE A 8 0.44 17.49 -4.33
C PHE A 8 1.92 17.43 -3.93
N LYS A 9 2.84 17.29 -4.89
CA LYS A 9 4.28 17.23 -4.62
C LYS A 9 4.73 18.31 -3.65
N GLY A 10 5.52 17.93 -2.66
CA GLY A 10 6.08 18.82 -1.63
C GLY A 10 5.17 19.03 -0.41
N LYS A 11 3.88 18.73 -0.48
CA LYS A 11 3.00 18.84 0.71
C LYS A 11 3.46 17.89 1.81
N LYS A 12 3.46 18.39 3.05
CA LYS A 12 3.85 17.65 4.24
C LYS A 12 2.75 16.66 4.65
N ILE A 13 3.14 15.44 4.94
CA ILE A 13 2.30 14.41 5.56
C ILE A 13 2.61 14.39 7.06
N LEU A 14 1.58 14.54 7.89
CA LEU A 14 1.67 14.44 9.34
C LEU A 14 2.08 13.02 9.73
N THR A 15 2.89 12.91 10.76
CA THR A 15 3.34 11.63 11.31
C THR A 15 3.10 11.61 12.81
N PRO A 16 2.79 10.44 13.40
CA PRO A 16 2.64 10.33 14.85
C PRO A 16 3.97 10.63 15.55
N LYS A 17 3.86 11.05 16.80
CA LYS A 17 5.02 11.27 17.67
C LYS A 17 5.50 9.97 18.33
N ASP A 18 4.69 8.93 18.27
CA ASP A 18 5.00 7.62 18.85
C ASP A 18 5.93 6.80 17.94
N ILE A 19 6.65 5.84 18.56
CA ILE A 19 7.61 4.96 17.88
C ILE A 19 6.92 3.70 17.29
N LYS A 20 5.63 3.51 17.57
CA LYS A 20 4.91 2.29 17.17
C LYS A 20 4.65 2.22 15.66
N THR A 21 4.49 3.36 15.03
CA THR A 21 4.33 3.44 13.58
C THR A 21 5.65 3.82 12.93
N ARG A 22 6.07 3.03 11.96
CA ARG A 22 7.29 3.28 11.20
C ARG A 22 6.93 3.83 9.83
N PRO A 23 7.02 5.15 9.62
CA PRO A 23 6.66 5.73 8.33
C PRO A 23 7.55 5.20 7.20
N LEU A 24 6.94 4.91 6.06
CA LEU A 24 7.66 4.57 4.84
C LEU A 24 8.60 5.71 4.45
N LYS A 25 9.91 5.46 4.43
CA LYS A 25 10.92 6.48 4.14
C LYS A 25 10.72 7.07 2.74
N ASP A 26 10.94 8.38 2.59
CA ASP A 26 10.78 9.09 1.31
C ASP A 26 11.59 8.42 0.17
N MET A 27 12.86 8.04 0.42
CA MET A 27 13.68 7.32 -0.57
C MET A 27 13.10 5.96 -0.99
N THR A 28 12.59 5.19 -0.03
CA THR A 28 11.98 3.88 -0.31
C THR A 28 10.72 4.05 -1.15
N LYS A 29 9.90 5.04 -0.80
CA LYS A 29 8.68 5.39 -1.54
C LYS A 29 9.02 5.85 -2.97
N GLU A 30 9.97 6.75 -3.13
CA GLU A 30 10.43 7.23 -4.45
C GLU A 30 10.91 6.08 -5.33
N SER A 31 11.75 5.22 -4.78
CA SER A 31 12.25 4.05 -5.50
C SER A 31 11.12 3.10 -5.91
N MET A 32 10.14 2.88 -5.05
CA MET A 32 8.96 2.06 -5.34
C MET A 32 8.15 2.64 -6.49
N PHE A 33 7.86 3.93 -6.46
CA PHE A 33 7.11 4.62 -7.52
C PHE A 33 7.88 4.66 -8.84
N ASN A 34 9.21 4.76 -8.81
CA ASN A 34 10.06 4.66 -10.00
C ASN A 34 9.98 3.26 -10.63
N VAL A 35 9.98 2.19 -9.81
CA VAL A 35 9.78 0.82 -10.31
C VAL A 35 8.40 0.67 -10.94
N ILE A 36 7.34 1.18 -10.31
CA ILE A 36 5.97 1.12 -10.86
C ILE A 36 5.90 1.81 -12.23
N LYS A 37 6.56 2.95 -12.39
CA LYS A 37 6.50 3.77 -13.61
C LYS A 37 7.36 3.22 -14.78
N HIS A 38 8.47 2.56 -14.45
CA HIS A 38 9.50 2.27 -15.45
C HIS A 38 9.82 0.77 -15.62
N SER A 39 9.18 -0.11 -14.86
CA SER A 39 9.41 -1.54 -15.00
C SER A 39 8.81 -2.06 -16.32
N ASN A 40 9.57 -2.92 -16.99
CA ASN A 40 9.10 -3.71 -18.13
C ASN A 40 8.56 -5.10 -17.73
N LYS A 41 8.58 -5.42 -16.43
CA LYS A 41 8.14 -6.72 -15.90
C LYS A 41 6.63 -6.79 -15.65
N PHE A 42 5.97 -5.65 -15.56
CA PHE A 42 4.53 -5.51 -15.40
C PHE A 42 4.06 -4.20 -16.04
N ASN A 43 2.81 -4.18 -16.49
CA ASN A 43 2.24 -3.00 -17.12
C ASN A 43 1.08 -2.49 -16.26
N ILE A 44 1.40 -1.68 -15.26
CA ILE A 44 0.44 -1.03 -14.37
C ILE A 44 0.65 0.47 -14.37
N GLN A 45 -0.43 1.23 -14.38
CA GLN A 45 -0.40 2.68 -14.28
C GLN A 45 -1.12 3.12 -13.01
N ILE A 46 -0.53 4.07 -12.29
CA ILE A 46 -1.15 4.66 -11.09
C ILE A 46 -2.33 5.55 -11.50
N LYS A 47 -2.16 6.32 -12.57
CA LYS A 47 -3.24 7.16 -13.12
C LYS A 47 -4.47 6.32 -13.45
N ASN A 48 -5.63 6.78 -12.97
CA ASN A 48 -6.93 6.10 -13.11
C ASN A 48 -7.03 4.72 -12.42
N SER A 49 -6.02 4.28 -11.65
CA SER A 49 -6.06 3.02 -10.92
C SER A 49 -6.95 3.09 -9.68
N THR A 50 -7.47 1.93 -9.28
CA THR A 50 -8.06 1.67 -7.96
C THR A 50 -7.03 0.99 -7.08
N VAL A 51 -6.79 1.53 -5.88
CA VAL A 51 -5.70 1.09 -5.00
C VAL A 51 -6.27 0.64 -3.66
N LEU A 52 -5.77 -0.47 -3.13
CA LEU A 52 -6.00 -0.93 -1.77
C LEU A 52 -4.69 -0.80 -0.99
N ASP A 53 -4.70 0.04 0.05
CA ASP A 53 -3.56 0.30 0.93
C ASP A 53 -3.82 -0.38 2.28
N LEU A 54 -3.26 -1.58 2.46
CA LEU A 54 -3.39 -2.40 3.66
C LEU A 54 -2.25 -2.07 4.64
N PHE A 55 -2.59 -1.93 5.93
CA PHE A 55 -1.70 -1.39 6.97
C PHE A 55 -1.27 0.04 6.63
N SER A 56 -2.25 0.87 6.25
CA SER A 56 -1.99 2.17 5.63
C SER A 56 -1.25 3.17 6.51
N GLY A 57 -1.27 2.98 7.85
CA GLY A 57 -0.63 3.89 8.77
C GLY A 57 -1.12 5.33 8.57
N VAL A 58 -0.21 6.25 8.29
CA VAL A 58 -0.55 7.66 7.99
C VAL A 58 -0.98 7.90 6.53
N GLY A 59 -1.13 6.83 5.74
CA GLY A 59 -1.57 6.89 4.35
C GLY A 59 -0.49 7.22 3.33
N SER A 60 0.77 7.02 3.67
CA SER A 60 1.90 7.50 2.85
C SER A 60 1.90 6.98 1.41
N PHE A 61 1.55 5.70 1.20
CA PHE A 61 1.51 5.10 -0.13
C PHE A 61 0.24 5.52 -0.89
N GLY A 62 -0.92 5.35 -0.29
CA GLY A 62 -2.20 5.69 -0.93
C GLY A 62 -2.33 7.17 -1.26
N ILE A 63 -1.85 8.07 -0.37
CA ILE A 63 -1.80 9.52 -0.64
C ILE A 63 -0.90 9.83 -1.83
N GLU A 64 0.25 9.16 -1.95
CA GLU A 64 1.12 9.31 -3.11
C GLU A 64 0.43 8.84 -4.39
N CYS A 65 -0.35 7.74 -4.33
CA CYS A 65 -1.17 7.28 -5.46
C CYS A 65 -2.24 8.32 -5.84
N LEU A 66 -2.95 8.91 -4.87
CA LEU A 66 -3.92 9.99 -5.12
C LEU A 66 -3.26 11.21 -5.76
N SER A 67 -2.05 11.57 -5.31
CA SER A 67 -1.26 12.65 -5.90
C SER A 67 -0.86 12.38 -7.34
N ASN A 68 -0.67 11.12 -7.71
CA ASN A 68 -0.38 10.65 -9.07
C ASN A 68 -1.64 10.23 -9.84
N GLU A 69 -2.79 10.84 -9.51
CA GLU A 69 -4.07 10.69 -10.23
C GLU A 69 -4.69 9.28 -10.16
N ALA A 70 -4.43 8.48 -9.12
CA ALA A 70 -5.22 7.29 -8.87
C ALA A 70 -6.70 7.65 -8.81
N LYS A 71 -7.56 6.82 -9.39
CA LYS A 71 -9.02 7.06 -9.41
C LYS A 71 -9.62 6.99 -8.02
N TYR A 72 -9.20 5.99 -7.25
CA TYR A 72 -9.73 5.75 -5.91
C TYR A 72 -8.76 4.98 -5.05
N VAL A 73 -8.71 5.28 -3.75
CA VAL A 73 -7.89 4.57 -2.77
C VAL A 73 -8.73 4.15 -1.58
N THR A 74 -8.70 2.87 -1.23
CA THR A 74 -9.22 2.31 0.01
C THR A 74 -8.07 2.13 0.98
N PHE A 75 -8.11 2.83 2.11
CA PHE A 75 -7.15 2.70 3.21
C PHE A 75 -7.72 1.77 4.28
N VAL A 76 -6.97 0.75 4.69
CA VAL A 76 -7.35 -0.14 5.79
C VAL A 76 -6.32 -0.03 6.90
N GLU A 77 -6.76 0.40 8.08
CA GLU A 77 -5.93 0.59 9.27
C GLU A 77 -6.77 0.33 10.53
N ASN A 78 -6.17 -0.21 11.58
CA ASN A 78 -6.87 -0.44 12.84
C ASN A 78 -6.20 0.18 14.07
N TYR A 79 -5.00 0.74 13.93
CA TYR A 79 -4.31 1.37 15.04
C TYR A 79 -4.90 2.74 15.36
N GLN A 80 -5.59 2.84 16.50
CA GLN A 80 -6.31 4.05 16.93
C GLN A 80 -5.40 5.28 17.08
N GLY A 81 -4.11 5.07 17.34
CA GLY A 81 -3.14 6.18 17.47
C GLY A 81 -2.77 6.84 16.15
N VAL A 82 -3.09 6.22 15.00
CA VAL A 82 -2.72 6.74 13.68
C VAL A 82 -3.92 7.14 12.84
N LEU A 83 -5.09 6.57 13.07
CA LEU A 83 -6.33 6.86 12.31
C LEU A 83 -6.66 8.35 12.23
N PRO A 84 -6.66 9.14 13.33
CA PRO A 84 -6.95 10.57 13.26
C PRO A 84 -5.93 11.34 12.42
N ILE A 85 -4.68 10.87 12.38
CA ILE A 85 -3.61 11.48 11.59
C ILE A 85 -3.80 11.18 10.10
N LEU A 86 -4.20 9.94 9.77
CA LEU A 86 -4.56 9.54 8.41
C LEU A 86 -5.70 10.40 7.87
N GLU A 87 -6.77 10.54 8.65
CA GLU A 87 -7.93 11.36 8.29
C GLU A 87 -7.54 12.83 8.06
N GLN A 88 -6.78 13.44 9.00
CA GLN A 88 -6.27 14.81 8.84
C GLN A 88 -5.38 14.98 7.59
N ASN A 89 -4.56 13.98 7.26
CA ASN A 89 -3.74 14.02 6.05
C ASN A 89 -4.61 14.02 4.78
N LEU A 90 -5.67 13.23 4.76
CA LEU A 90 -6.59 13.13 3.62
C LEU A 90 -7.47 14.38 3.47
N GLU A 91 -8.03 14.91 4.56
CA GLU A 91 -8.83 16.13 4.57
C GLU A 91 -8.07 17.33 3.99
N LYS A 92 -6.77 17.47 4.33
CA LYS A 92 -5.92 18.54 3.80
C LYS A 92 -5.74 18.50 2.28
N LEU A 93 -6.02 17.38 1.64
CA LEU A 93 -5.90 17.24 0.19
C LEU A 93 -7.20 17.61 -0.54
N LYS A 94 -8.33 17.73 0.18
CA LYS A 94 -9.64 18.06 -0.40
C LYS A 94 -10.02 17.16 -1.57
N LEU A 95 -9.91 15.85 -1.37
CA LEU A 95 -10.14 14.82 -2.38
C LEU A 95 -11.40 13.98 -2.08
N GLU A 96 -12.48 14.67 -1.65
CA GLU A 96 -13.75 14.03 -1.31
C GLU A 96 -14.22 13.12 -2.46
N GLY A 97 -14.72 11.94 -2.08
CA GLY A 97 -15.21 10.94 -3.06
C GLY A 97 -14.12 10.13 -3.77
N ARG A 98 -12.82 10.41 -3.53
CA ARG A 98 -11.72 9.66 -4.14
C ARG A 98 -11.03 8.68 -3.19
N PHE A 99 -11.51 8.57 -1.96
CA PHE A 99 -10.97 7.62 -0.99
C PHE A 99 -12.03 7.18 0.02
N GLU A 100 -11.73 6.10 0.72
CA GLU A 100 -12.40 5.68 1.95
C GLU A 100 -11.35 5.21 2.95
N VAL A 101 -11.67 5.34 4.25
CA VAL A 101 -10.87 4.80 5.35
C VAL A 101 -11.71 3.75 6.06
N ILE A 102 -11.18 2.55 6.20
CA ILE A 102 -11.81 1.43 6.87
C ILE A 102 -11.02 1.12 8.15
N ASN A 103 -11.63 1.40 9.29
CA ASN A 103 -11.08 1.04 10.59
C ASN A 103 -11.37 -0.43 10.88
N GLN A 104 -10.47 -1.32 10.46
CA GLN A 104 -10.67 -2.76 10.62
C GLN A 104 -9.35 -3.52 10.74
N ASN A 105 -9.39 -4.62 11.51
CA ASN A 105 -8.28 -5.56 11.51
C ASN A 105 -8.23 -6.30 10.17
N ILE A 106 -7.09 -6.20 9.49
CA ILE A 106 -6.86 -6.78 8.16
C ILE A 106 -6.98 -8.31 8.15
N PHE A 107 -6.73 -8.97 9.29
CA PHE A 107 -6.86 -10.42 9.44
C PHE A 107 -8.25 -10.88 9.88
N SER A 108 -9.18 -9.96 10.11
CA SER A 108 -10.61 -10.27 10.18
C SER A 108 -11.20 -10.26 8.77
N ASP A 109 -12.46 -10.69 8.64
CA ASP A 109 -13.12 -10.60 7.35
C ASP A 109 -13.09 -9.15 6.82
N LEU A 110 -12.31 -8.93 5.77
CA LEU A 110 -12.24 -7.63 5.10
C LEU A 110 -13.60 -7.37 4.43
N GLY A 111 -14.49 -6.68 5.15
CA GLY A 111 -15.79 -6.24 4.65
C GLY A 111 -15.66 -5.15 3.58
N LEU A 112 -14.81 -5.37 2.57
CA LEU A 112 -14.55 -4.42 1.51
C LEU A 112 -15.78 -4.32 0.60
N LYS A 113 -16.31 -3.12 0.45
CA LYS A 113 -17.42 -2.84 -0.50
C LYS A 113 -16.94 -2.94 -1.96
N ARG A 114 -15.64 -2.80 -2.20
CA ARG A 114 -15.01 -2.88 -3.51
C ARG A 114 -14.20 -4.16 -3.62
N ASN A 115 -14.17 -4.71 -4.81
CA ASN A 115 -13.23 -5.72 -5.27
C ASN A 115 -12.57 -5.21 -6.58
N ASN A 116 -11.68 -5.98 -7.16
CA ASN A 116 -11.00 -5.64 -8.42
C ASN A 116 -10.14 -4.37 -8.33
N TYR A 117 -9.17 -4.38 -7.42
CA TYR A 117 -8.13 -3.34 -7.34
C TYR A 117 -7.07 -3.55 -8.42
N ASP A 118 -6.54 -2.45 -8.96
CA ASP A 118 -5.40 -2.47 -9.88
C ASP A 118 -4.09 -2.69 -9.12
N ILE A 119 -3.99 -2.10 -7.91
CA ILE A 119 -2.81 -2.18 -7.05
C ILE A 119 -3.26 -2.50 -5.63
N ILE A 120 -2.59 -3.48 -5.00
CA ILE A 120 -2.73 -3.77 -3.57
C ILE A 120 -1.35 -3.59 -2.93
N PHE A 121 -1.26 -2.67 -1.98
CA PHE A 121 -0.05 -2.43 -1.19
C PHE A 121 -0.20 -3.02 0.20
N LEU A 122 0.86 -3.69 0.68
CA LEU A 122 0.92 -4.30 2.01
C LEU A 122 2.20 -3.84 2.72
N ASP A 123 2.05 -3.11 3.82
CA ASP A 123 3.17 -2.69 4.70
C ASP A 123 2.95 -3.15 6.14
N PRO A 124 2.85 -4.47 6.37
CA PRO A 124 2.59 -5.00 7.70
C PRO A 124 3.78 -4.74 8.64
N PRO A 125 3.55 -4.64 9.96
CA PRO A 125 4.62 -4.60 10.95
C PRO A 125 5.61 -5.75 10.73
N TYR A 126 6.92 -5.52 10.92
CA TYR A 126 7.95 -6.52 10.62
C TYR A 126 7.81 -7.84 11.37
N LYS A 127 7.21 -7.80 12.56
CA LYS A 127 6.91 -9.01 13.36
C LYS A 127 5.62 -9.71 12.94
N GLN A 128 4.85 -9.14 12.02
CA GLN A 128 3.60 -9.70 11.56
C GLN A 128 3.85 -10.96 10.75
N GLY A 129 3.34 -12.08 11.20
CA GLY A 129 3.26 -13.33 10.46
C GLY A 129 1.97 -13.44 9.63
N ASN A 130 1.72 -14.61 9.05
CA ASN A 130 0.50 -14.95 8.30
C ASN A 130 0.24 -14.07 7.06
N ILE A 131 1.29 -13.53 6.46
CA ILE A 131 1.14 -12.75 5.20
C ILE A 131 0.71 -13.66 4.04
N ASP A 132 1.16 -14.92 4.06
CA ASP A 132 0.71 -15.98 3.16
C ASP A 132 -0.81 -16.13 3.19
N LYS A 133 -1.41 -16.24 4.38
CA LYS A 133 -2.87 -16.33 4.54
C LYS A 133 -3.61 -15.10 4.05
N LEU A 134 -3.03 -13.91 4.25
CA LEU A 134 -3.62 -12.67 3.74
C LEU A 134 -3.61 -12.64 2.21
N ILE A 135 -2.54 -13.10 1.59
CA ILE A 135 -2.46 -13.20 0.13
C ILE A 135 -3.45 -14.26 -0.39
N ASP A 136 -3.60 -15.40 0.32
CA ASP A 136 -4.61 -16.40 0.00
C ASP A 136 -6.03 -15.79 0.05
N GLU A 137 -6.33 -14.99 1.07
CA GLU A 137 -7.62 -14.29 1.18
C GLU A 137 -7.84 -13.31 0.04
N ILE A 138 -6.83 -12.51 -0.31
CA ILE A 138 -6.88 -11.59 -1.46
C ILE A 138 -7.19 -12.36 -2.76
N PHE A 139 -6.59 -13.53 -2.95
CA PHE A 139 -6.84 -14.40 -4.09
C PHE A 139 -8.28 -14.93 -4.10
N HIS A 140 -8.72 -15.56 -3.01
CA HIS A 140 -10.04 -16.19 -2.94
C HIS A 140 -11.19 -15.18 -3.03
N LYS A 141 -11.02 -13.99 -2.49
CA LYS A 141 -11.98 -12.88 -2.59
C LYS A 141 -11.90 -12.13 -3.92
N LYS A 142 -10.97 -12.50 -4.80
CA LYS A 142 -10.76 -11.84 -6.11
C LYS A 142 -10.58 -10.33 -5.97
N LEU A 143 -9.81 -9.90 -4.96
CA LEU A 143 -9.61 -8.47 -4.69
C LEU A 143 -8.70 -7.81 -5.72
N LEU A 144 -7.76 -8.54 -6.31
CA LEU A 144 -6.87 -8.04 -7.34
C LEU A 144 -7.44 -8.31 -8.73
N LYS A 145 -7.37 -7.33 -9.61
CA LYS A 145 -7.70 -7.50 -11.04
C LYS A 145 -6.74 -8.48 -11.71
N ASN A 146 -7.19 -9.08 -12.80
CA ASN A 146 -6.29 -9.78 -13.71
C ASN A 146 -5.18 -8.82 -14.17
N LYS A 147 -3.90 -9.24 -14.06
CA LYS A 147 -2.71 -8.42 -14.30
C LYS A 147 -2.53 -7.24 -13.31
N GLY A 148 -3.28 -7.19 -12.22
CA GLY A 148 -3.04 -6.24 -11.14
C GLY A 148 -1.73 -6.51 -10.42
N LEU A 149 -1.27 -5.55 -9.63
CA LEU A 149 0.01 -5.57 -8.94
C LEU A 149 -0.17 -5.65 -7.43
N ILE A 150 0.47 -6.64 -6.80
CA ILE A 150 0.71 -6.68 -5.36
C ILE A 150 2.09 -6.10 -5.08
N ILE A 151 2.17 -5.18 -4.12
CA ILE A 151 3.43 -4.61 -3.64
C ILE A 151 3.51 -4.92 -2.15
N LEU A 152 4.52 -5.68 -1.75
CA LEU A 152 4.73 -6.07 -0.35
C LEU A 152 6.05 -5.49 0.16
N HIS A 153 5.98 -4.68 1.21
CA HIS A 153 7.13 -4.13 1.91
C HIS A 153 7.43 -4.94 3.16
N ARG A 154 8.67 -5.42 3.30
CA ARG A 154 9.13 -6.22 4.45
C ARG A 154 10.55 -5.84 4.87
N ASN A 155 10.98 -6.39 5.99
CA ASN A 155 12.39 -6.38 6.35
C ASN A 155 13.15 -7.39 5.47
N LYS A 156 14.32 -7.04 4.96
CA LYS A 156 15.14 -7.94 4.13
C LYS A 156 15.56 -9.24 4.83
N LYS A 157 15.56 -9.24 6.18
CA LYS A 157 15.86 -10.42 6.98
C LYS A 157 14.65 -11.33 7.20
N SER A 158 13.45 -10.89 6.82
CA SER A 158 12.25 -11.71 6.95
C SER A 158 12.36 -12.93 6.06
N LYS A 159 12.28 -14.11 6.69
CA LYS A 159 12.17 -15.39 6.00
C LYS A 159 10.68 -15.72 5.94
N GLU A 160 10.07 -15.52 4.81
CA GLU A 160 8.65 -15.80 4.62
C GLU A 160 8.47 -16.81 3.51
N ASN A 161 7.61 -17.79 3.77
CA ASN A 161 7.04 -18.58 2.69
C ASN A 161 5.91 -17.76 2.11
N TYR A 162 6.03 -17.40 0.85
CA TYR A 162 4.96 -16.69 0.17
C TYR A 162 3.87 -17.68 -0.24
N SER A 163 2.65 -17.17 -0.28
CA SER A 163 1.51 -17.92 -0.79
C SER A 163 1.80 -18.52 -2.17
N LYS A 164 1.36 -19.75 -2.40
CA LYS A 164 1.42 -20.42 -3.71
C LYS A 164 0.71 -19.64 -4.83
N TYR A 165 -0.19 -18.73 -4.45
CA TYR A 165 -0.93 -17.88 -5.39
C TYR A 165 -0.16 -16.63 -5.81
N LEU A 166 0.93 -16.27 -5.09
CA LEU A 166 1.73 -15.10 -5.42
C LEU A 166 2.86 -15.44 -6.39
N LYS A 167 2.80 -14.90 -7.58
CA LYS A 167 3.89 -14.90 -8.54
C LYS A 167 4.72 -13.64 -8.37
N VAL A 168 5.95 -13.77 -7.85
CA VAL A 168 6.90 -12.66 -7.73
C VAL A 168 7.45 -12.30 -9.11
N LEU A 169 7.32 -11.04 -9.49
CA LEU A 169 7.80 -10.48 -10.78
C LEU A 169 9.12 -9.74 -10.61
N ASP A 170 9.29 -9.02 -9.52
CA ASP A 170 10.51 -8.27 -9.20
C ASP A 170 10.71 -8.14 -7.69
N GLU A 171 11.96 -8.00 -7.27
CA GLU A 171 12.32 -7.74 -5.87
C GLU A 171 13.43 -6.69 -5.82
N LYS A 172 13.29 -5.72 -4.90
CA LYS A 172 14.28 -4.66 -4.66
C LYS A 172 14.61 -4.55 -3.19
N ASN A 173 15.87 -4.36 -2.88
CA ASN A 173 16.36 -4.17 -1.52
C ASN A 173 16.85 -2.72 -1.33
N TYR A 174 16.35 -2.05 -0.29
CA TYR A 174 16.72 -0.68 0.08
C TYR A 174 17.09 -0.63 1.57
N GLY A 175 18.39 -0.61 1.86
CA GLY A 175 18.88 -0.67 3.23
C GLY A 175 18.39 -1.92 3.97
N ILE A 176 17.51 -1.76 4.94
CA ILE A 176 16.90 -2.87 5.69
C ILE A 176 15.55 -3.32 5.11
N SER A 177 15.03 -2.62 4.11
CA SER A 177 13.75 -2.89 3.47
C SER A 177 13.91 -3.78 2.26
N LYS A 178 12.96 -4.68 2.07
CA LYS A 178 12.75 -5.49 0.88
C LYS A 178 11.37 -5.16 0.33
N ILE A 179 11.30 -4.84 -0.95
CA ILE A 179 10.04 -4.58 -1.65
C ILE A 179 9.87 -5.62 -2.75
N MET A 180 8.77 -6.30 -2.70
CA MET A 180 8.37 -7.29 -3.67
C MET A 180 7.24 -6.76 -4.53
N PHE A 181 7.34 -6.99 -5.81
CA PHE A 181 6.31 -6.72 -6.81
C PHE A 181 5.86 -8.06 -7.38
N GLY A 182 4.59 -8.34 -7.32
CA GLY A 182 4.03 -9.62 -7.76
C GLY A 182 2.62 -9.48 -8.31
N THR A 183 2.10 -10.57 -8.86
CA THR A 183 0.70 -10.72 -9.28
C THR A 183 0.15 -12.02 -8.76
N LEU A 184 -1.16 -12.21 -8.85
CA LEU A 184 -1.79 -13.49 -8.52
C LEU A 184 -1.84 -14.38 -9.76
N ASN A 185 -1.64 -15.71 -9.53
CA ASN A 185 -1.74 -16.75 -10.57
C ASN A 185 -3.19 -16.95 -10.99
#